data_51cfe2b072007145facda688482ff7ee
#
_entry.id   51cfe2b072007145facda688482ff7ee
#
_cell.length_a   1.000
_cell.length_b   1.000
_cell.length_c   1.000
_cell.angle_alpha   90.00
_cell.angle_beta   90.00
_cell.angle_gamma   90.00
#
_symmetry.space_group_name_H-M   'P 1'
#
loop_
_entity.id
_entity.type
_entity.pdbx_description
1 polymer ?
#
loop_
_entity_poly.entity_id
_entity_poly.type
_entity_poly.pdbx_seq_one_letter_code
_entity_poly.pdbx_strand_id
1 'polypeptide(L)'
;MEMIRRSFRAAVFIGAAASVLAFGAGANAQDQNSKDNQWWHGKGWSSGNWVPNDNPWPYNRLQGSPVLAVVGDVACQPGEEESGEKAGENCNGDTAQNLLASQAATAQQIENMKPDIVALVGDEQYQVGQYSDFENSYESTYGAFKLITRPAPGNHEFYTEHGAIGVAGYGYFSYFNGVQHNTDGTVMTATISDNPDTDGTFTQPVPHSDGQAGHFAQSGGLGTNSTGGPVGVGDGWYSYNLGSWHLISLNIECETQPGGCTGSWIASELEWLKNDLAANHSACTLAYWHQPVFSPTNGIAKPEGPTAQQFWQLLYEHGADLVLNGHDHLYGRYRPLDPSGKYDPRRGIREFVVGTGGETLDPVVTTTVTSGAGETNMEDPSGNPNFNAENLEAGTGEFWGVMGLTLNPNGYAWDFESALKDPAQTTGPASFSDKGVGTCHGPAFR
;
A
#
# COMPACT_ATOMS: atom_id res chain seq x y z
N MET A 1 40.10 -30.92 57.57
CA MET A 1 40.54 -29.93 58.52
C MET A 1 40.64 -28.61 57.78
N GLU A 2 39.96 -27.64 58.22
CA GLU A 2 39.76 -26.24 57.86
C GLU A 2 38.68 -25.92 56.80
N MET A 3 37.62 -25.40 57.41
CA MET A 3 36.53 -24.65 56.79
C MET A 3 37.00 -23.22 56.47
N ILE A 4 36.73 -22.77 55.23
CA ILE A 4 36.73 -21.31 54.93
C ILE A 4 35.32 -20.92 54.48
N ARG A 5 34.69 -20.13 55.36
CA ARG A 5 33.44 -19.40 55.09
C ARG A 5 33.70 -18.34 54.01
N ARG A 6 32.89 -18.31 52.97
CA ARG A 6 32.77 -17.12 52.09
C ARG A 6 31.35 -16.55 52.19
N SER A 7 31.32 -15.32 52.57
CA SER A 7 30.13 -14.48 52.69
C SER A 7 29.49 -14.20 51.36
N PHE A 8 28.20 -14.44 51.27
CA PHE A 8 27.38 -13.96 50.16
C PHE A 8 27.10 -12.46 50.37
N ARG A 9 27.56 -11.61 49.46
CA ARG A 9 27.05 -10.25 49.27
C ARG A 9 25.85 -10.30 48.33
N ALA A 10 24.70 -9.92 48.84
CA ALA A 10 23.50 -9.71 48.05
C ALA A 10 23.69 -8.48 47.16
N ALA A 11 23.64 -8.65 45.85
CA ALA A 11 23.48 -7.59 44.88
C ALA A 11 22.00 -7.28 44.73
N VAL A 12 21.60 -6.11 45.11
CA VAL A 12 20.26 -5.58 44.88
C VAL A 12 20.17 -5.19 43.42
N PHE A 13 19.46 -5.95 42.65
CA PHE A 13 19.02 -5.53 41.31
C PHE A 13 17.78 -4.65 41.46
N ILE A 14 17.95 -3.38 41.11
CA ILE A 14 16.83 -2.46 40.93
C ILE A 14 16.24 -2.82 39.54
N GLY A 15 15.15 -3.56 39.54
CA GLY A 15 14.36 -3.82 38.34
C GLY A 15 13.62 -2.55 37.95
N ALA A 16 13.95 -1.98 36.84
CA ALA A 16 13.08 -1.03 36.16
C ALA A 16 11.83 -1.78 35.69
N ALA A 17 10.71 -1.50 36.35
CA ALA A 17 9.42 -2.00 35.90
C ALA A 17 9.04 -1.24 34.63
N ALA A 18 9.15 -1.91 33.50
CA ALA A 18 8.45 -1.52 32.29
C ALA A 18 6.95 -1.73 32.56
N SER A 19 6.22 -0.65 32.68
CA SER A 19 4.76 -0.68 32.73
C SER A 19 4.23 -1.07 31.36
N VAL A 20 4.00 -2.34 31.16
CA VAL A 20 3.15 -2.82 30.07
C VAL A 20 1.74 -2.37 30.42
N LEU A 21 1.24 -1.38 29.76
CA LEU A 21 -0.18 -1.06 29.73
C LEU A 21 -0.89 -2.22 29.04
N ALA A 22 -1.35 -3.17 29.84
CA ALA A 22 -2.32 -4.15 29.37
C ALA A 22 -3.62 -3.40 29.07
N PHE A 23 -3.89 -3.12 27.80
CA PHE A 23 -5.23 -2.80 27.35
C PHE A 23 -6.09 -4.04 27.59
N GLY A 24 -7.10 -3.87 28.44
CA GLY A 24 -7.99 -4.94 28.80
C GLY A 24 -8.71 -5.50 27.56
N ALA A 25 -8.36 -6.68 27.18
CA ALA A 25 -9.17 -7.53 26.31
C ALA A 25 -10.49 -7.82 27.05
N GLY A 26 -11.55 -7.13 26.68
CA GLY A 26 -12.85 -7.23 27.34
C GLY A 26 -13.98 -6.57 26.58
N ALA A 27 -14.01 -6.71 25.25
CA ALA A 27 -15.24 -6.55 24.47
C ALA A 27 -15.22 -7.61 23.37
N ASN A 28 -16.26 -8.46 23.36
CA ASN A 28 -16.40 -9.52 22.38
C ASN A 28 -16.29 -8.94 20.95
N ALA A 29 -15.29 -9.36 20.19
CA ALA A 29 -15.11 -9.02 18.78
C ALA A 29 -16.34 -9.39 17.90
N GLN A 30 -17.22 -10.24 18.39
CA GLN A 30 -18.47 -10.62 17.71
C GLN A 30 -19.56 -9.52 17.70
N ASP A 31 -19.49 -8.50 18.57
CA ASP A 31 -20.56 -7.50 18.65
C ASP A 31 -20.26 -6.22 17.87
N GLN A 32 -19.03 -5.97 17.49
CA GLN A 32 -18.66 -4.83 16.64
C GLN A 32 -18.98 -5.09 15.15
N ASN A 33 -18.74 -6.30 14.66
CA ASN A 33 -19.04 -6.68 13.27
C ASN A 33 -20.55 -6.59 12.91
N SER A 34 -21.44 -6.74 13.88
CA SER A 34 -22.88 -6.64 13.62
C SER A 34 -23.38 -5.18 13.47
N LYS A 35 -22.62 -4.20 13.94
CA LYS A 35 -23.00 -2.78 13.81
C LYS A 35 -22.41 -2.15 12.56
N ASP A 36 -21.22 -2.57 12.13
CA ASP A 36 -20.58 -2.06 10.91
C ASP A 36 -21.31 -2.52 9.65
N ASN A 37 -21.90 -3.73 9.65
CA ASN A 37 -22.69 -4.24 8.53
C ASN A 37 -24.03 -3.52 8.30
N GLN A 38 -24.55 -2.72 9.25
CA GLN A 38 -25.82 -2.00 9.05
C GLN A 38 -25.69 -0.75 8.17
N TRP A 39 -24.48 -0.24 7.96
CA TRP A 39 -24.25 0.98 7.17
C TRP A 39 -24.12 0.71 5.67
N TRP A 40 -23.81 -0.53 5.26
CA TRP A 40 -23.53 -0.92 3.88
C TRP A 40 -24.74 -1.42 3.09
N HIS A 41 -25.84 -1.75 3.77
CA HIS A 41 -27.02 -2.39 3.15
C HIS A 41 -28.03 -1.43 2.49
N GLY A 42 -27.68 -0.19 2.29
CA GLY A 42 -28.66 0.80 1.84
C GLY A 42 -28.41 1.43 0.49
N LYS A 43 -28.10 0.72 -0.56
CA LYS A 43 -28.40 1.02 -1.98
C LYS A 43 -27.42 0.32 -2.91
N GLY A 44 -27.95 -0.34 -3.93
CA GLY A 44 -27.23 -1.19 -4.85
C GLY A 44 -26.08 -0.46 -5.59
N TRP A 45 -24.93 -1.03 -5.50
CA TRP A 45 -23.76 -0.68 -6.26
C TRP A 45 -23.92 -1.29 -7.65
N SER A 46 -23.94 -0.50 -8.68
CA SER A 46 -23.82 -0.99 -10.04
C SER A 46 -22.37 -0.77 -10.50
N SER A 47 -21.78 -1.82 -11.02
CA SER A 47 -20.46 -1.78 -11.65
C SER A 47 -20.31 -0.55 -12.54
N GLY A 48 -19.39 0.32 -12.24
CA GLY A 48 -18.91 1.39 -13.14
C GLY A 48 -19.42 2.81 -12.90
N ASN A 49 -20.35 3.07 -11.96
CA ASN A 49 -20.80 4.43 -11.72
C ASN A 49 -20.98 4.71 -10.21
N TRP A 50 -19.88 4.85 -9.50
CA TRP A 50 -19.96 5.46 -8.19
C TRP A 50 -20.12 6.98 -8.38
N VAL A 51 -21.33 7.48 -8.09
CA VAL A 51 -21.62 8.92 -8.15
C VAL A 51 -21.43 9.50 -6.74
N PRO A 52 -20.56 10.49 -6.55
CA PRO A 52 -20.15 11.00 -5.23
C PRO A 52 -21.26 11.58 -4.35
N ASN A 53 -22.47 11.78 -4.88
CA ASN A 53 -23.54 12.47 -4.17
C ASN A 53 -24.26 11.69 -3.07
N ASP A 54 -24.00 10.39 -2.94
CA ASP A 54 -24.60 9.55 -1.88
C ASP A 54 -23.57 9.04 -0.86
N ASN A 55 -22.41 9.71 -0.73
CA ASN A 55 -21.36 9.34 0.23
C ASN A 55 -21.92 9.39 1.67
N PRO A 56 -22.09 8.24 2.35
CA PRO A 56 -22.59 8.19 3.72
C PRO A 56 -21.54 8.65 4.76
N TRP A 57 -20.33 9.02 4.30
CA TRP A 57 -19.24 9.42 5.16
C TRP A 57 -19.44 10.83 5.71
N PRO A 58 -19.10 11.08 6.98
CA PRO A 58 -19.24 12.37 7.61
C PRO A 58 -18.36 13.48 7.03
N TYR A 59 -17.58 13.20 5.98
CA TYR A 59 -16.57 14.09 5.39
C TYR A 59 -17.11 15.31 4.62
N ASN A 60 -18.40 15.36 4.31
CA ASN A 60 -19.06 16.59 3.83
C ASN A 60 -19.00 17.76 4.86
N ARG A 61 -18.36 17.55 6.01
CA ARG A 61 -18.25 18.56 7.08
C ARG A 61 -16.84 19.09 7.29
N LEU A 62 -15.84 18.66 6.53
CA LEU A 62 -14.48 19.14 6.70
C LEU A 62 -14.38 20.59 6.19
N GLN A 63 -14.64 21.54 7.09
CA GLN A 63 -14.23 22.92 6.92
C GLN A 63 -12.74 23.01 7.22
N GLY A 64 -11.92 22.84 6.19
CA GLY A 64 -10.48 22.87 6.33
C GLY A 64 -9.78 22.16 5.18
N SER A 65 -8.50 22.08 5.27
CA SER A 65 -7.67 21.28 4.37
C SER A 65 -7.50 19.89 4.96
N PRO A 66 -8.09 18.84 4.38
CA PRO A 66 -7.96 17.49 4.93
C PRO A 66 -6.51 17.00 4.85
N VAL A 67 -6.17 16.11 5.78
CA VAL A 67 -4.84 15.50 5.89
C VAL A 67 -4.92 14.02 5.57
N LEU A 68 -4.10 13.57 4.63
CA LEU A 68 -3.84 12.16 4.38
C LEU A 68 -2.56 11.75 5.09
N ALA A 69 -2.56 10.58 5.74
CA ALA A 69 -1.35 9.82 5.99
C ALA A 69 -1.13 8.88 4.79
N VAL A 70 0.05 8.93 4.20
CA VAL A 70 0.42 8.14 3.01
C VAL A 70 1.56 7.20 3.38
N VAL A 71 1.38 5.92 3.12
CA VAL A 71 2.38 4.89 3.40
C VAL A 71 2.02 3.59 2.68
N GLY A 72 3.01 2.81 2.29
CA GLY A 72 2.89 1.43 1.79
C GLY A 72 3.96 0.54 2.42
N ASP A 73 3.98 -0.74 2.03
CA ASP A 73 5.02 -1.69 2.41
C ASP A 73 5.09 -1.84 3.94
N VAL A 74 3.99 -2.38 4.53
CA VAL A 74 3.66 -2.09 5.93
C VAL A 74 3.95 -3.25 6.87
N ALA A 75 3.10 -4.27 6.85
CA ALA A 75 3.06 -5.27 7.92
C ALA A 75 3.73 -6.56 7.52
N CYS A 76 4.43 -7.15 8.45
CA CYS A 76 5.17 -8.38 8.24
C CYS A 76 4.75 -9.44 9.26
N GLN A 77 4.30 -10.61 8.78
CA GLN A 77 3.95 -11.74 9.63
C GLN A 77 5.23 -12.45 10.10
N PRO A 78 5.56 -12.42 11.40
CA PRO A 78 6.75 -13.10 11.90
C PRO A 78 6.68 -14.60 11.69
N GLY A 79 7.72 -15.17 11.10
CA GLY A 79 7.87 -16.60 10.89
C GLY A 79 7.50 -17.10 9.50
N GLU A 80 7.02 -16.24 8.63
CA GLU A 80 6.82 -16.55 7.22
C GLU A 80 8.11 -16.45 6.43
N GLU A 81 8.33 -17.42 5.54
CA GLU A 81 9.43 -17.42 4.58
C GLU A 81 8.81 -17.53 3.19
N GLU A 82 9.17 -16.63 2.32
CA GLU A 82 8.84 -16.76 0.91
C GLU A 82 9.64 -17.92 0.30
N SER A 83 8.97 -18.87 -0.32
CA SER A 83 9.62 -20.04 -0.87
C SER A 83 10.45 -19.65 -2.11
N GLY A 84 11.77 -19.70 -1.97
CA GLY A 84 12.71 -19.45 -3.07
C GLY A 84 13.55 -18.19 -2.94
N GLU A 85 13.21 -17.30 -2.03
CA GLU A 85 14.02 -16.12 -1.72
C GLU A 85 15.22 -16.48 -0.81
N LYS A 86 16.25 -15.68 -0.83
CA LYS A 86 17.41 -15.89 0.04
C LYS A 86 17.04 -15.59 1.48
N ALA A 87 17.41 -16.46 2.38
CA ALA A 87 17.32 -16.18 3.81
C ALA A 87 17.95 -14.79 4.09
N GLY A 88 17.13 -13.81 4.45
CA GLY A 88 17.55 -12.43 4.70
C GLY A 88 16.71 -11.34 4.01
N GLU A 89 15.82 -11.73 3.10
CA GLU A 89 14.90 -10.78 2.42
C GLU A 89 13.45 -10.89 2.95
N ASN A 90 13.23 -11.65 4.00
CA ASN A 90 11.93 -11.97 4.56
C ASN A 90 11.75 -11.31 5.92
N CYS A 91 10.52 -11.26 6.38
CA CYS A 91 10.14 -10.96 7.76
C CYS A 91 10.95 -11.75 8.82
N ASN A 92 11.73 -12.73 8.42
CA ASN A 92 12.62 -13.56 9.24
C ASN A 92 14.09 -13.14 9.21
N GLY A 93 14.54 -12.38 8.23
CA GLY A 93 15.98 -12.16 7.99
C GLY A 93 16.62 -11.15 8.91
N ASP A 94 15.97 -10.06 9.13
CA ASP A 94 16.32 -9.13 10.19
C ASP A 94 15.33 -9.31 11.31
N THR A 95 15.82 -9.62 12.45
CA THR A 95 15.05 -10.04 13.60
C THR A 95 13.61 -9.55 13.55
N ALA A 96 12.64 -10.45 13.52
CA ALA A 96 11.20 -10.17 13.55
C ALA A 96 10.80 -9.05 14.55
N GLN A 97 11.66 -8.78 15.51
CA GLN A 97 11.57 -7.70 16.47
C GLN A 97 11.82 -6.30 15.87
N ASN A 98 12.67 -6.18 14.85
CA ASN A 98 12.94 -4.88 14.23
C ASN A 98 11.81 -4.47 13.28
N LEU A 99 11.26 -5.42 12.52
CA LEU A 99 10.14 -5.15 11.60
C LEU A 99 8.85 -4.84 12.36
N LEU A 100 8.55 -5.56 13.44
CA LEU A 100 7.45 -5.19 14.32
C LEU A 100 7.66 -3.82 14.98
N ALA A 101 8.91 -3.42 15.23
CA ALA A 101 9.21 -2.11 15.79
C ALA A 101 9.02 -1.00 14.75
N SER A 102 9.39 -1.22 13.47
CA SER A 102 9.20 -0.26 12.38
C SER A 102 7.72 -0.04 12.06
N GLN A 103 6.97 -1.11 11.89
CA GLN A 103 5.52 -1.08 11.70
C GLN A 103 4.80 -0.36 12.86
N ALA A 104 5.17 -0.64 14.10
CA ALA A 104 4.60 0.02 15.27
C ALA A 104 4.98 1.51 15.35
N ALA A 105 6.21 1.87 14.95
CA ALA A 105 6.66 3.25 14.96
C ALA A 105 5.91 4.10 13.91
N THR A 106 5.70 3.57 12.72
CA THR A 106 4.94 4.24 11.66
C THR A 106 3.45 4.34 11.99
N ALA A 107 2.85 3.30 12.59
CA ALA A 107 1.49 3.37 13.13
C ALA A 107 1.34 4.45 14.22
N GLN A 108 2.31 4.54 15.15
CA GLN A 108 2.31 5.59 16.17
C GLN A 108 2.43 7.00 15.55
N GLN A 109 3.17 7.12 14.44
CA GLN A 109 3.27 8.39 13.72
C GLN A 109 1.92 8.80 13.12
N ILE A 110 1.17 7.85 12.52
CA ILE A 110 -0.20 8.08 12.03
C ILE A 110 -1.12 8.51 13.19
N GLU A 111 -1.06 7.84 14.33
CA GLU A 111 -1.87 8.19 15.50
C GLU A 111 -1.59 9.64 15.96
N ASN A 112 -0.31 10.04 15.99
CA ASN A 112 0.09 11.41 16.34
C ASN A 112 -0.36 12.43 15.29
N MET A 113 -0.33 12.10 14.01
CA MET A 113 -0.75 12.95 12.90
C MET A 113 -2.26 13.21 12.90
N LYS A 114 -3.06 12.23 13.32
CA LYS A 114 -4.55 12.28 13.31
C LYS A 114 -5.12 12.63 11.95
N PRO A 115 -4.80 11.87 10.91
CA PRO A 115 -5.25 12.16 9.56
C PRO A 115 -6.76 11.95 9.40
N ASP A 116 -7.33 12.57 8.37
CA ASP A 116 -8.71 12.30 7.96
C ASP A 116 -8.83 10.98 7.19
N ILE A 117 -7.79 10.61 6.45
CA ILE A 117 -7.68 9.39 5.65
C ILE A 117 -6.27 8.82 5.81
N VAL A 118 -6.17 7.49 5.83
CA VAL A 118 -4.92 6.74 5.60
C VAL A 118 -4.99 6.18 4.19
N ALA A 119 -4.18 6.71 3.28
CA ALA A 119 -4.00 6.19 1.93
C ALA A 119 -2.85 5.17 1.95
N LEU A 120 -3.18 3.90 1.78
CA LEU A 120 -2.19 2.84 1.64
C LEU A 120 -1.87 2.65 0.16
N VAL A 121 -0.58 2.56 -0.14
CA VAL A 121 -0.09 2.48 -1.51
C VAL A 121 0.44 1.08 -1.87
N GLY A 122 -0.19 0.05 -1.31
CA GLY A 122 0.05 -1.36 -1.58
C GLY A 122 1.01 -2.04 -0.61
N ASP A 123 1.06 -3.35 -0.72
CA ASP A 123 1.81 -4.26 0.14
C ASP A 123 1.53 -3.99 1.62
N GLU A 124 0.26 -4.16 1.98
CA GLU A 124 -0.18 -3.96 3.36
C GLU A 124 0.28 -5.10 4.26
N GLN A 125 0.40 -6.33 3.70
CA GLN A 125 0.74 -7.53 4.47
C GLN A 125 1.72 -8.44 3.73
N TYR A 126 2.88 -8.66 4.31
CA TYR A 126 3.96 -9.55 3.87
C TYR A 126 3.96 -10.87 4.66
N GLN A 127 4.50 -12.00 4.07
CA GLN A 127 4.97 -12.09 2.67
C GLN A 127 3.81 -12.37 1.70
N VAL A 128 2.69 -12.80 2.20
CA VAL A 128 1.48 -13.09 1.45
C VAL A 128 0.29 -12.42 2.11
N GLY A 129 -0.58 -11.83 1.32
CA GLY A 129 -1.76 -11.12 1.80
C GLY A 129 -2.90 -12.06 2.23
N GLN A 130 -2.62 -13.07 3.07
CA GLN A 130 -3.67 -13.93 3.61
C GLN A 130 -4.51 -13.21 4.66
N TYR A 131 -5.79 -13.57 4.76
CA TYR A 131 -6.69 -12.96 5.74
C TYR A 131 -6.23 -13.17 7.19
N SER A 132 -5.70 -14.36 7.50
CA SER A 132 -5.13 -14.66 8.82
C SER A 132 -3.98 -13.74 9.20
N ASP A 133 -3.17 -13.34 8.23
CA ASP A 133 -1.96 -12.54 8.47
C ASP A 133 -2.33 -11.07 8.65
N PHE A 134 -3.32 -10.59 7.92
CA PHE A 134 -3.97 -9.32 8.22
C PHE A 134 -4.49 -9.28 9.66
N GLU A 135 -5.18 -10.34 10.14
CA GLU A 135 -5.69 -10.41 11.52
C GLU A 135 -4.59 -10.53 12.57
N ASN A 136 -3.50 -11.23 12.26
CA ASN A 136 -2.42 -11.50 13.22
C ASN A 136 -1.38 -10.37 13.29
N SER A 137 -1.02 -9.78 12.16
CA SER A 137 0.06 -8.79 12.05
C SER A 137 -0.49 -7.38 11.82
N TYR A 138 -1.10 -7.10 10.68
CA TYR A 138 -1.60 -5.78 10.32
C TYR A 138 -2.58 -5.21 11.35
N GLU A 139 -3.57 -5.99 11.79
CA GLU A 139 -4.60 -5.57 12.75
C GLU A 139 -4.00 -5.07 14.07
N SER A 140 -2.87 -5.63 14.48
CA SER A 140 -2.23 -5.29 15.77
C SER A 140 -1.73 -3.84 15.85
N THR A 141 -1.53 -3.18 14.69
CA THR A 141 -1.00 -1.82 14.58
C THR A 141 -1.90 -0.93 13.70
N TYR A 142 -1.96 -1.21 12.42
CA TYR A 142 -2.70 -0.43 11.43
C TYR A 142 -4.20 -0.67 11.45
N GLY A 143 -4.66 -1.77 12.04
CA GLY A 143 -6.09 -2.05 12.26
C GLY A 143 -6.83 -0.93 12.99
N ALA A 144 -6.13 -0.17 13.85
CA ALA A 144 -6.69 1.01 14.52
C ALA A 144 -7.21 2.08 13.55
N PHE A 145 -6.68 2.12 12.31
CA PHE A 145 -7.05 3.10 11.30
C PHE A 145 -7.99 2.54 10.23
N LYS A 146 -8.39 1.27 10.31
CA LYS A 146 -9.15 0.57 9.27
C LYS A 146 -10.34 1.37 8.74
N LEU A 147 -11.11 2.02 9.62
CA LEU A 147 -12.29 2.79 9.22
C LEU A 147 -11.99 3.99 8.31
N ILE A 148 -10.82 4.59 8.44
CA ILE A 148 -10.38 5.74 7.64
C ILE A 148 -9.40 5.35 6.54
N THR A 149 -9.06 4.06 6.41
CA THR A 149 -8.13 3.56 5.41
C THR A 149 -8.79 3.50 4.03
N ARG A 150 -8.00 3.86 3.01
CA ARG A 150 -8.32 3.75 1.59
C ARG A 150 -7.14 3.08 0.90
N PRO A 151 -7.14 1.75 0.83
CA PRO A 151 -6.00 0.99 0.33
C PRO A 151 -6.00 0.88 -1.20
N ALA A 152 -4.82 0.84 -1.80
CA ALA A 152 -4.58 0.26 -3.11
C ALA A 152 -3.81 -1.05 -2.90
N PRO A 153 -4.12 -2.13 -3.62
CA PRO A 153 -3.40 -3.38 -3.41
C PRO A 153 -1.99 -3.34 -4.02
N GLY A 154 -1.06 -4.11 -3.44
CA GLY A 154 0.24 -4.40 -4.02
C GLY A 154 0.39 -5.86 -4.44
N ASN A 155 1.58 -6.25 -4.87
CA ASN A 155 1.82 -7.60 -5.38
C ASN A 155 1.74 -8.67 -4.27
N HIS A 156 2.11 -8.36 -3.04
CA HIS A 156 2.04 -9.29 -1.92
C HIS A 156 0.60 -9.67 -1.53
N GLU A 157 -0.39 -8.86 -1.84
CA GLU A 157 -1.80 -9.20 -1.67
C GLU A 157 -2.28 -10.29 -2.63
N PHE A 158 -1.53 -10.55 -3.72
CA PHE A 158 -1.87 -11.55 -4.73
C PHE A 158 -0.94 -12.76 -4.76
N TYR A 159 0.06 -12.81 -3.89
CA TYR A 159 0.95 -13.98 -3.77
C TYR A 159 0.37 -15.05 -2.85
N THR A 160 0.87 -16.27 -3.01
CA THR A 160 0.62 -17.40 -2.11
C THR A 160 1.92 -17.81 -1.41
N GLU A 161 1.82 -18.59 -0.33
CA GLU A 161 2.98 -19.13 0.40
C GLU A 161 4.03 -19.82 -0.49
N HIS A 162 3.68 -20.19 -1.71
CA HIS A 162 4.55 -20.86 -2.67
C HIS A 162 4.87 -19.99 -3.89
N GLY A 163 4.68 -18.67 -3.81
CA GLY A 163 4.96 -17.75 -4.91
C GLY A 163 4.06 -17.93 -6.13
N ALA A 164 2.90 -18.60 -5.98
CA ALA A 164 1.96 -18.74 -7.07
C ALA A 164 1.19 -17.43 -7.25
N ILE A 165 1.21 -16.91 -8.47
CA ILE A 165 0.43 -15.76 -8.91
C ILE A 165 -1.01 -16.23 -9.16
N GLY A 166 -2.00 -15.47 -8.72
CA GLY A 166 -3.39 -15.67 -9.16
C GLY A 166 -4.41 -16.03 -8.09
N VAL A 167 -4.21 -15.62 -6.87
CA VAL A 167 -5.19 -15.81 -5.77
C VAL A 167 -6.18 -14.67 -5.59
N ALA A 168 -6.24 -13.74 -6.51
CA ALA A 168 -7.26 -12.68 -6.57
C ALA A 168 -7.37 -11.79 -5.32
N GLY A 169 -6.37 -11.71 -4.47
CA GLY A 169 -6.36 -10.84 -3.30
C GLY A 169 -7.43 -11.15 -2.25
N TYR A 170 -7.85 -12.43 -2.11
CA TYR A 170 -8.94 -12.80 -1.18
C TYR A 170 -8.72 -12.28 0.24
N GLY A 171 -7.51 -12.37 0.77
CA GLY A 171 -7.21 -11.89 2.13
C GLY A 171 -7.39 -10.40 2.26
N TYR A 172 -6.83 -9.63 1.33
CA TYR A 172 -6.95 -8.18 1.25
C TYR A 172 -8.42 -7.73 1.14
N PHE A 173 -9.15 -8.25 0.15
CA PHE A 173 -10.54 -7.88 -0.02
C PHE A 173 -11.41 -8.33 1.17
N SER A 174 -11.18 -9.50 1.74
CA SER A 174 -11.90 -9.97 2.93
C SER A 174 -11.62 -9.10 4.14
N TYR A 175 -10.38 -8.65 4.30
CA TYR A 175 -10.03 -7.77 5.39
C TYR A 175 -10.69 -6.40 5.24
N PHE A 176 -10.56 -5.73 4.12
CA PHE A 176 -11.07 -4.37 3.95
C PHE A 176 -12.54 -4.29 3.56
N ASN A 177 -13.07 -5.22 2.78
CA ASN A 177 -14.49 -5.24 2.41
C ASN A 177 -15.37 -6.00 3.41
N GLY A 178 -14.75 -6.77 4.33
CA GLY A 178 -15.45 -7.68 5.23
C GLY A 178 -15.78 -9.02 4.57
N VAL A 179 -16.15 -10.00 5.38
CA VAL A 179 -16.37 -11.39 4.98
C VAL A 179 -17.86 -11.72 4.84
N GLN A 180 -18.19 -12.55 3.85
CA GLN A 180 -19.55 -13.07 3.68
C GLN A 180 -19.85 -14.19 4.68
N HIS A 181 -21.13 -14.34 4.99
CA HIS A 181 -21.63 -15.38 5.89
C HIS A 181 -22.67 -16.25 5.21
N ASN A 182 -22.65 -17.53 5.54
CA ASN A 182 -23.69 -18.49 5.20
C ASN A 182 -24.98 -18.16 5.95
N THR A 183 -26.08 -18.80 5.54
CA THR A 183 -27.40 -18.61 6.18
C THR A 183 -27.44 -19.09 7.65
N ASP A 184 -26.51 -19.93 8.07
CA ASP A 184 -26.35 -20.39 9.44
C ASP A 184 -25.44 -19.48 10.30
N GLY A 185 -24.89 -18.40 9.72
CA GLY A 185 -24.01 -17.45 10.38
C GLY A 185 -22.52 -17.82 10.38
N THR A 186 -22.13 -18.95 9.78
CA THR A 186 -20.73 -19.29 9.59
C THR A 186 -20.10 -18.44 8.48
N VAL A 187 -18.79 -18.16 8.57
CA VAL A 187 -18.04 -17.45 7.51
C VAL A 187 -18.07 -18.29 6.23
N MET A 188 -18.43 -17.66 5.12
CA MET A 188 -18.30 -18.30 3.81
C MET A 188 -16.83 -18.35 3.42
N THR A 189 -16.37 -19.52 2.97
CA THR A 189 -14.98 -19.74 2.57
C THR A 189 -14.86 -20.28 1.16
N ALA A 190 -13.76 -19.95 0.49
CA ALA A 190 -13.35 -20.51 -0.78
C ALA A 190 -12.03 -21.25 -0.60
N THR A 191 -11.92 -22.41 -1.24
CA THR A 191 -10.64 -23.14 -1.33
C THR A 191 -9.92 -22.73 -2.59
N ILE A 192 -8.69 -22.25 -2.42
CA ILE A 192 -7.86 -21.70 -3.48
C ILE A 192 -6.70 -22.66 -3.68
N SER A 193 -6.36 -22.96 -4.94
CA SER A 193 -5.19 -23.77 -5.27
C SER A 193 -3.95 -22.90 -5.19
N ASP A 194 -3.01 -23.28 -4.36
CA ASP A 194 -1.81 -22.52 -4.07
C ASP A 194 -0.76 -22.61 -5.19
N ASN A 195 -0.62 -23.74 -5.83
CA ASN A 195 0.29 -23.93 -6.94
C ASN A 195 -0.17 -25.10 -7.81
N PRO A 196 -0.23 -24.95 -9.14
CA PRO A 196 -0.57 -26.06 -10.03
C PRO A 196 0.41 -27.24 -9.97
N ASP A 197 1.63 -27.03 -9.49
CA ASP A 197 2.70 -28.04 -9.44
C ASP A 197 2.91 -28.66 -8.04
N THR A 198 2.27 -28.12 -7.01
CA THR A 198 2.43 -28.57 -5.63
C THR A 198 1.06 -28.65 -4.97
N ASP A 199 0.40 -29.71 -4.88
CA ASP A 199 -0.88 -30.03 -4.21
C ASP A 199 -1.35 -29.12 -3.02
N GLY A 200 -0.81 -27.91 -2.91
CA GLY A 200 -1.19 -26.90 -1.91
C GLY A 200 -2.58 -26.33 -2.22
N THR A 201 -3.48 -26.44 -1.27
CA THR A 201 -4.74 -25.69 -1.26
C THR A 201 -4.88 -25.01 0.08
N PHE A 202 -5.29 -23.77 0.08
CA PHE A 202 -5.62 -23.06 1.30
C PHE A 202 -7.03 -22.47 1.23
N THR A 203 -7.61 -22.21 2.38
CA THR A 203 -8.99 -21.77 2.49
C THR A 203 -8.99 -20.33 2.98
N GLN A 204 -9.57 -19.44 2.18
CA GLN A 204 -9.73 -18.02 2.52
C GLN A 204 -11.21 -17.66 2.71
N PRO A 205 -11.54 -16.72 3.58
CA PRO A 205 -12.87 -16.12 3.62
C PRO A 205 -13.25 -15.51 2.28
N VAL A 206 -14.53 -15.56 1.94
CA VAL A 206 -15.06 -14.90 0.74
C VAL A 206 -15.37 -13.44 1.06
N PRO A 207 -14.76 -12.47 0.38
CA PRO A 207 -15.02 -11.05 0.64
C PRO A 207 -16.41 -10.62 0.18
N HIS A 208 -16.93 -9.54 0.75
CA HIS A 208 -18.05 -8.82 0.12
C HIS A 208 -17.62 -8.26 -1.23
N SER A 209 -18.60 -8.11 -2.14
CA SER A 209 -18.34 -7.63 -3.51
C SER A 209 -17.87 -6.18 -3.56
N ASP A 210 -18.16 -5.41 -2.54
CA ASP A 210 -17.82 -3.99 -2.49
C ASP A 210 -17.44 -3.58 -1.07
N GLY A 211 -16.51 -2.65 -0.95
CA GLY A 211 -16.06 -2.12 0.33
C GLY A 211 -14.92 -1.11 0.19
N GLN A 212 -14.09 -1.02 1.22
CA GLN A 212 -12.98 -0.06 1.27
C GLN A 212 -11.89 -0.34 0.24
N ALA A 213 -11.71 -1.61 -0.15
CA ALA A 213 -10.76 -2.06 -1.17
C ALA A 213 -11.33 -2.01 -2.61
N GLY A 214 -12.47 -1.37 -2.81
CA GLY A 214 -13.14 -1.34 -4.11
C GLY A 214 -13.92 -2.61 -4.42
N HIS A 215 -14.17 -2.84 -5.71
CA HIS A 215 -15.01 -3.93 -6.17
C HIS A 215 -14.24 -5.26 -6.23
N PHE A 216 -14.89 -6.33 -5.74
CA PHE A 216 -14.46 -7.71 -5.87
C PHE A 216 -15.52 -8.48 -6.66
N ALA A 217 -15.22 -8.82 -7.91
CA ALA A 217 -16.18 -9.49 -8.77
C ALA A 217 -16.39 -10.94 -8.36
N GLN A 218 -17.55 -11.21 -7.76
CA GLN A 218 -18.05 -12.58 -7.59
C GLN A 218 -18.87 -13.05 -8.78
N SER A 219 -19.35 -12.11 -9.60
CA SER A 219 -20.30 -12.37 -10.66
C SER A 219 -19.63 -12.86 -11.93
N GLY A 220 -19.83 -14.08 -12.23
CA GLY A 220 -19.52 -14.60 -13.55
C GLY A 220 -18.69 -15.86 -13.57
N GLY A 221 -18.62 -16.48 -12.46
CA GLY A 221 -17.83 -17.67 -12.29
C GLY A 221 -16.38 -17.26 -12.07
N LEU A 222 -15.87 -17.79 -11.00
CA LEU A 222 -14.45 -17.92 -10.81
C LEU A 222 -13.87 -18.36 -12.13
N GLY A 223 -13.09 -17.46 -12.80
CA GLY A 223 -12.32 -17.87 -13.97
C GLY A 223 -11.54 -19.10 -13.53
N THR A 224 -11.35 -20.03 -14.41
CA THR A 224 -10.44 -21.11 -14.13
C THR A 224 -9.07 -20.69 -14.64
N ASN A 225 -8.05 -20.72 -13.77
CA ASN A 225 -6.67 -20.65 -14.21
C ASN A 225 -6.38 -21.81 -15.20
N SER A 226 -5.22 -21.83 -15.80
CA SER A 226 -4.80 -22.88 -16.75
C SER A 226 -4.91 -24.30 -16.22
N THR A 227 -5.15 -24.47 -14.91
CA THR A 227 -5.29 -25.75 -14.20
C THR A 227 -6.71 -26.02 -13.68
N GLY A 228 -7.67 -25.10 -13.94
CA GLY A 228 -9.09 -25.31 -13.62
C GLY A 228 -9.49 -24.87 -12.20
N GLY A 229 -8.60 -24.20 -11.44
CA GLY A 229 -8.92 -23.61 -10.16
C GLY A 229 -9.73 -22.31 -10.27
N PRO A 230 -10.57 -21.96 -9.30
CA PRO A 230 -11.31 -20.73 -9.31
C PRO A 230 -10.36 -19.52 -9.20
N VAL A 231 -10.43 -18.61 -10.13
CA VAL A 231 -9.76 -17.31 -10.07
C VAL A 231 -10.83 -16.27 -9.80
N GLY A 232 -10.83 -15.68 -8.63
CA GLY A 232 -11.59 -14.46 -8.37
C GLY A 232 -10.93 -13.32 -9.14
N VAL A 233 -11.70 -12.34 -9.53
CA VAL A 233 -11.20 -11.11 -10.16
C VAL A 233 -11.50 -9.99 -9.19
N GLY A 234 -10.47 -9.50 -8.51
CA GLY A 234 -10.56 -8.29 -7.70
C GLY A 234 -10.26 -7.10 -8.59
N ASP A 235 -11.24 -6.24 -8.85
CA ASP A 235 -10.99 -5.02 -9.60
C ASP A 235 -10.11 -4.07 -8.76
N GLY A 236 -10.51 -3.76 -7.53
CA GLY A 236 -9.71 -3.03 -6.56
C GLY A 236 -9.52 -1.55 -6.83
N TRP A 237 -9.88 -1.06 -8.02
CA TRP A 237 -9.81 0.38 -8.32
C TRP A 237 -11.09 1.12 -7.95
N TYR A 238 -10.94 2.33 -7.51
CA TYR A 238 -12.06 3.21 -7.14
C TYR A 238 -11.60 4.67 -7.06
N SER A 239 -12.55 5.60 -7.01
CA SER A 239 -12.27 7.01 -6.77
C SER A 239 -13.21 7.61 -5.73
N TYR A 240 -12.79 8.70 -5.13
CA TYR A 240 -13.58 9.45 -4.16
C TYR A 240 -13.14 10.92 -4.12
N ASN A 241 -14.02 11.78 -3.61
CA ASN A 241 -13.69 13.20 -3.45
C ASN A 241 -13.46 13.54 -1.97
N LEU A 242 -12.45 14.36 -1.72
CA LEU A 242 -12.11 14.87 -0.41
C LEU A 242 -11.85 16.37 -0.47
N GLY A 243 -12.78 17.17 0.00
CA GLY A 243 -12.74 18.60 -0.20
C GLY A 243 -12.83 18.98 -1.69
N SER A 244 -11.84 19.69 -2.19
CA SER A 244 -11.71 20.10 -3.60
C SER A 244 -10.85 19.13 -4.44
N TRP A 245 -10.46 18.03 -3.86
CA TRP A 245 -9.61 17.02 -4.48
C TRP A 245 -10.40 15.80 -4.94
N HIS A 246 -9.98 15.28 -6.08
CA HIS A 246 -10.36 13.97 -6.56
C HIS A 246 -9.21 13.00 -6.33
N LEU A 247 -9.49 11.90 -5.64
CA LEU A 247 -8.52 10.88 -5.28
C LEU A 247 -8.89 9.57 -5.97
N ILE A 248 -7.90 8.92 -6.55
CA ILE A 248 -8.07 7.71 -7.38
C ILE A 248 -7.13 6.64 -6.87
N SER A 249 -7.68 5.51 -6.42
CA SER A 249 -6.95 4.28 -6.14
C SER A 249 -6.99 3.40 -7.37
N LEU A 250 -5.83 2.91 -7.83
CA LEU A 250 -5.69 2.03 -8.99
C LEU A 250 -5.09 0.70 -8.56
N ASN A 251 -5.37 -0.34 -9.34
CA ASN A 251 -4.80 -1.66 -9.14
C ASN A 251 -3.85 -2.00 -10.30
N ILE A 252 -2.55 -1.91 -10.03
CA ILE A 252 -1.52 -2.15 -11.04
C ILE A 252 -1.23 -3.66 -11.25
N GLU A 253 -1.74 -4.55 -10.38
CA GLU A 253 -1.37 -5.97 -10.29
C GLU A 253 -1.94 -6.81 -11.46
N CYS A 254 -1.75 -6.31 -12.68
CA CYS A 254 -2.27 -6.92 -13.90
C CYS A 254 -1.64 -8.28 -14.22
N GLU A 255 -0.40 -8.56 -13.79
CA GLU A 255 0.24 -9.86 -14.02
C GLU A 255 -0.50 -10.99 -13.33
N THR A 256 -1.10 -10.70 -12.19
CA THR A 256 -1.85 -11.66 -11.40
C THR A 256 -3.25 -11.93 -11.97
N GLN A 257 -3.68 -11.14 -12.94
CA GLN A 257 -5.04 -11.19 -13.48
C GLN A 257 -5.13 -11.97 -14.80
N PRO A 258 -6.32 -12.49 -15.16
CA PRO A 258 -6.51 -13.23 -16.42
C PRO A 258 -6.12 -12.41 -17.65
N GLY A 259 -5.15 -12.91 -18.40
CA GLY A 259 -4.65 -12.26 -19.61
C GLY A 259 -3.47 -11.32 -19.39
N GLY A 260 -3.02 -11.17 -18.14
CA GLY A 260 -1.88 -10.33 -17.78
C GLY A 260 -2.09 -8.87 -18.12
N CYS A 261 -1.01 -8.11 -18.18
CA CYS A 261 -1.01 -6.66 -18.42
C CYS A 261 -1.43 -6.24 -19.85
N THR A 262 -1.86 -7.18 -20.68
CA THR A 262 -2.47 -6.93 -22.01
C THR A 262 -3.89 -7.47 -22.11
N GLY A 263 -4.43 -8.00 -21.02
CA GLY A 263 -5.74 -8.63 -20.97
C GLY A 263 -6.90 -7.65 -20.91
N SER A 264 -8.12 -8.19 -20.91
CA SER A 264 -9.34 -7.39 -20.84
C SER A 264 -9.54 -6.73 -19.48
N TRP A 265 -8.95 -7.30 -18.43
CA TRP A 265 -9.06 -6.76 -17.08
C TRP A 265 -8.42 -5.36 -16.99
N ILE A 266 -7.15 -5.24 -17.38
CA ILE A 266 -6.47 -3.94 -17.37
C ILE A 266 -7.06 -2.95 -18.39
N ALA A 267 -7.56 -3.46 -19.54
CA ALA A 267 -8.26 -2.62 -20.50
C ALA A 267 -9.53 -1.99 -19.90
N SER A 268 -10.24 -2.73 -19.02
CA SER A 268 -11.42 -2.22 -18.30
C SER A 268 -11.05 -1.14 -17.29
N GLU A 269 -9.95 -1.30 -16.57
CA GLU A 269 -9.45 -0.28 -15.63
C GLU A 269 -9.02 1.00 -16.35
N LEU A 270 -8.28 0.87 -17.44
CA LEU A 270 -7.88 2.03 -18.24
C LEU A 270 -9.09 2.78 -18.83
N GLU A 271 -10.11 2.06 -19.29
CA GLU A 271 -11.35 2.69 -19.76
C GLU A 271 -12.11 3.36 -18.60
N TRP A 272 -12.19 2.69 -17.47
CA TRP A 272 -12.79 3.26 -16.25
C TRP A 272 -12.05 4.53 -15.82
N LEU A 273 -10.71 4.51 -15.71
CA LEU A 273 -9.89 5.66 -15.34
C LEU A 273 -10.13 6.85 -16.28
N LYS A 274 -10.14 6.59 -17.59
CA LYS A 274 -10.42 7.62 -18.59
C LYS A 274 -11.79 8.25 -18.41
N ASN A 275 -12.81 7.45 -18.13
CA ASN A 275 -14.17 7.92 -17.94
C ASN A 275 -14.32 8.69 -16.62
N ASP A 276 -13.70 8.22 -15.55
CA ASP A 276 -13.67 8.88 -14.24
C ASP A 276 -13.01 10.26 -14.33
N LEU A 277 -11.82 10.32 -14.93
CA LEU A 277 -11.11 11.60 -15.15
C LEU A 277 -11.90 12.57 -16.03
N ALA A 278 -12.58 12.09 -17.07
CA ALA A 278 -13.41 12.93 -17.94
C ALA A 278 -14.65 13.47 -17.23
N ALA A 279 -15.21 12.71 -16.29
CA ALA A 279 -16.38 13.12 -15.51
C ALA A 279 -16.04 14.05 -14.33
N ASN A 280 -14.78 14.05 -13.90
CA ASN A 280 -14.33 14.80 -12.74
C ASN A 280 -14.03 16.28 -13.07
N HIS A 281 -14.49 17.18 -12.18
CA HIS A 281 -14.29 18.63 -12.30
C HIS A 281 -13.63 19.25 -11.05
N SER A 282 -13.00 18.43 -10.22
CA SER A 282 -12.29 18.89 -9.02
C SER A 282 -11.12 19.79 -9.40
N ALA A 283 -10.75 20.70 -8.51
CA ALA A 283 -9.63 21.63 -8.76
C ALA A 283 -8.27 20.92 -8.81
N CYS A 284 -8.15 19.83 -8.05
CA CYS A 284 -6.93 19.04 -7.95
C CYS A 284 -7.24 17.54 -8.08
N THR A 285 -6.29 16.78 -8.63
CA THR A 285 -6.42 15.31 -8.78
C THR A 285 -5.14 14.61 -8.29
N LEU A 286 -5.33 13.57 -7.50
CA LEU A 286 -4.30 12.70 -6.98
C LEU A 286 -4.67 11.25 -7.31
N ALA A 287 -3.72 10.48 -7.83
CA ALA A 287 -3.87 9.05 -8.00
C ALA A 287 -2.79 8.31 -7.18
N TYR A 288 -3.09 7.08 -6.77
CA TYR A 288 -2.14 6.21 -6.09
C TYR A 288 -2.34 4.75 -6.46
N TRP A 289 -1.23 4.04 -6.56
CA TRP A 289 -1.14 2.61 -6.82
C TRP A 289 0.23 2.10 -6.35
N HIS A 290 0.50 0.82 -6.43
CA HIS A 290 1.69 0.23 -5.82
C HIS A 290 2.99 0.54 -6.56
N GLN A 291 3.26 -0.05 -7.74
CA GLN A 291 4.55 0.09 -8.44
C GLN A 291 4.76 1.49 -9.03
N PRO A 292 5.85 2.19 -8.67
CA PRO A 292 6.11 3.55 -9.16
C PRO A 292 6.43 3.58 -10.65
N VAL A 293 6.21 4.74 -11.28
CA VAL A 293 6.67 5.02 -12.65
C VAL A 293 8.14 5.42 -12.63
N PHE A 294 8.55 6.19 -11.65
CA PHE A 294 9.93 6.62 -11.47
C PHE A 294 10.42 6.23 -10.09
N SER A 295 11.54 5.50 -10.02
CA SER A 295 12.10 5.08 -8.74
C SER A 295 13.63 5.16 -8.73
N PRO A 296 14.25 5.47 -7.58
CA PRO A 296 15.68 5.54 -7.45
C PRO A 296 16.29 4.20 -7.01
N THR A 297 15.62 3.09 -7.18
CA THR A 297 16.19 1.77 -6.93
C THR A 297 16.93 1.22 -8.15
N ASN A 298 17.79 0.21 -7.95
CA ASN A 298 18.36 -0.60 -9.03
C ASN A 298 17.33 -1.61 -9.57
N GLY A 299 16.05 -1.23 -9.63
CA GLY A 299 14.95 -2.11 -9.95
C GLY A 299 15.11 -2.82 -11.29
N ILE A 300 14.68 -4.06 -11.32
CA ILE A 300 14.48 -4.83 -12.55
C ILE A 300 13.24 -4.25 -13.22
N ALA A 301 13.28 -4.09 -14.56
CA ALA A 301 12.08 -3.73 -15.32
C ALA A 301 10.95 -4.68 -14.97
N LYS A 302 9.82 -4.14 -14.51
CA LYS A 302 8.68 -4.93 -14.05
C LYS A 302 7.65 -5.04 -15.16
N PRO A 303 6.95 -6.16 -15.23
CA PRO A 303 5.93 -6.37 -16.25
C PRO A 303 4.80 -5.34 -16.23
N GLU A 304 4.52 -4.78 -15.06
CA GLU A 304 3.52 -3.72 -14.84
C GLU A 304 3.97 -2.34 -15.34
N GLY A 305 5.26 -2.13 -15.56
CA GLY A 305 5.81 -0.84 -15.98
C GLY A 305 5.11 -0.20 -17.18
N PRO A 306 4.80 -0.93 -18.28
CA PRO A 306 4.00 -0.38 -19.39
C PRO A 306 2.60 0.04 -18.98
N THR A 307 1.98 -0.59 -17.98
CA THR A 307 0.67 -0.23 -17.45
C THR A 307 0.75 1.03 -16.60
N ALA A 308 1.75 1.14 -15.73
CA ALA A 308 2.01 2.35 -14.95
C ALA A 308 2.21 3.57 -15.88
N GLN A 309 2.91 3.40 -17.00
CA GLN A 309 3.05 4.43 -18.02
C GLN A 309 1.72 4.83 -18.67
N GLN A 310 0.79 3.89 -18.89
CA GLN A 310 -0.53 4.21 -19.44
C GLN A 310 -1.37 4.98 -18.41
N PHE A 311 -1.31 4.61 -17.12
CA PHE A 311 -1.94 5.39 -16.06
C PHE A 311 -1.38 6.82 -16.01
N TRP A 312 -0.06 6.95 -16.03
CA TRP A 312 0.59 8.26 -16.03
C TRP A 312 0.19 9.11 -17.23
N GLN A 313 0.16 8.53 -18.42
CA GLN A 313 -0.25 9.23 -19.63
C GLN A 313 -1.69 9.76 -19.52
N LEU A 314 -2.65 8.93 -19.08
CA LEU A 314 -4.04 9.35 -18.90
C LEU A 314 -4.17 10.45 -17.84
N LEU A 315 -3.49 10.30 -16.71
CA LEU A 315 -3.46 11.27 -15.63
C LEU A 315 -2.88 12.62 -16.10
N TYR A 316 -1.77 12.60 -16.82
CA TYR A 316 -1.14 13.80 -17.37
C TYR A 316 -2.03 14.50 -18.39
N GLU A 317 -2.68 13.77 -19.29
CA GLU A 317 -3.61 14.31 -20.29
C GLU A 317 -4.79 15.03 -19.64
N HIS A 318 -5.23 14.57 -18.47
CA HIS A 318 -6.34 15.13 -17.71
C HIS A 318 -5.92 16.09 -16.59
N GLY A 319 -4.61 16.42 -16.51
CA GLY A 319 -4.10 17.45 -15.61
C GLY A 319 -4.08 17.03 -14.13
N ALA A 320 -3.77 15.77 -13.85
CA ALA A 320 -3.51 15.33 -12.48
C ALA A 320 -2.27 16.00 -11.89
N ASP A 321 -2.26 16.17 -10.59
CA ASP A 321 -1.25 16.95 -9.86
C ASP A 321 -0.25 16.06 -9.14
N LEU A 322 -0.71 14.93 -8.58
CA LEU A 322 0.08 14.03 -7.74
C LEU A 322 -0.12 12.57 -8.11
N VAL A 323 0.96 11.81 -7.96
CA VAL A 323 0.98 10.35 -7.93
C VAL A 323 1.70 9.89 -6.68
N LEU A 324 1.16 8.86 -6.00
CA LEU A 324 1.74 8.25 -4.80
C LEU A 324 1.92 6.77 -5.05
N ASN A 325 3.08 6.22 -4.68
CA ASN A 325 3.44 4.82 -4.88
C ASN A 325 4.14 4.23 -3.65
N GLY A 326 4.20 2.92 -3.57
CA GLY A 326 4.99 2.11 -2.67
C GLY A 326 6.01 1.26 -3.41
N HIS A 327 6.06 -0.04 -3.08
CA HIS A 327 6.80 -1.10 -3.75
C HIS A 327 8.32 -1.03 -3.63
N ASP A 328 8.92 0.11 -3.87
CA ASP A 328 10.32 0.34 -3.53
C ASP A 328 10.38 0.85 -2.09
N HIS A 329 11.02 0.08 -1.23
CA HIS A 329 11.00 0.27 0.23
C HIS A 329 11.85 1.46 0.66
N LEU A 330 11.49 2.64 0.17
CA LEU A 330 12.19 3.90 0.40
C LEU A 330 11.23 5.09 0.38
N TYR A 331 11.71 6.23 0.79
CA TYR A 331 11.08 7.51 0.48
C TYR A 331 11.77 8.17 -0.71
N GLY A 332 10.98 8.57 -1.71
CA GLY A 332 11.45 9.32 -2.87
C GLY A 332 10.47 10.42 -3.26
N ARG A 333 10.98 11.63 -3.56
CA ARG A 333 10.17 12.71 -4.12
C ARG A 333 10.80 13.24 -5.39
N TYR A 334 10.02 13.19 -6.45
CA TYR A 334 10.41 13.69 -7.76
C TYR A 334 9.90 15.09 -8.02
N ARG A 335 10.61 15.81 -8.92
CA ARG A 335 10.06 17.03 -9.51
C ARG A 335 8.89 16.69 -10.43
N PRO A 336 8.01 17.67 -10.77
CA PRO A 336 6.91 17.40 -11.70
C PRO A 336 7.41 16.92 -13.07
N LEU A 337 6.94 15.76 -13.53
CA LEU A 337 7.40 15.09 -14.75
C LEU A 337 6.27 14.92 -15.76
N ASP A 338 6.62 15.00 -17.06
CA ASP A 338 5.78 14.54 -18.15
C ASP A 338 5.86 13.00 -18.33
N PRO A 339 5.02 12.40 -19.19
CA PRO A 339 5.04 10.94 -19.38
C PRO A 339 6.38 10.39 -19.93
N SER A 340 7.27 11.22 -20.43
CA SER A 340 8.60 10.82 -20.86
C SER A 340 9.67 10.95 -19.78
N GLY A 341 9.27 11.26 -18.53
CA GLY A 341 10.21 11.50 -17.41
C GLY A 341 10.95 12.83 -17.50
N LYS A 342 10.51 13.76 -18.33
CA LYS A 342 11.10 15.09 -18.45
C LYS A 342 10.43 16.06 -17.49
N TYR A 343 11.24 16.91 -16.86
CA TYR A 343 10.73 17.97 -16.00
C TYR A 343 9.79 18.93 -16.75
N ASP A 344 8.54 18.99 -16.29
CA ASP A 344 7.51 19.90 -16.78
C ASP A 344 6.90 20.72 -15.62
N PRO A 345 7.38 21.93 -15.37
CA PRO A 345 6.91 22.74 -14.26
C PRO A 345 5.48 23.27 -14.41
N ARG A 346 4.84 23.06 -15.57
CA ARG A 346 3.52 23.57 -15.86
C ARG A 346 2.41 22.53 -15.77
N ARG A 347 2.70 21.32 -16.21
CA ARG A 347 1.72 20.24 -16.36
C ARG A 347 2.20 18.92 -15.76
N GLY A 348 3.49 18.86 -15.39
CA GLY A 348 4.10 17.65 -14.87
C GLY A 348 3.43 17.19 -13.58
N ILE A 349 3.30 15.89 -13.42
CA ILE A 349 2.80 15.26 -12.22
C ILE A 349 3.98 15.06 -11.25
N ARG A 350 3.78 15.38 -9.97
CA ARG A 350 4.76 15.09 -8.94
C ARG A 350 4.52 13.71 -8.37
N GLU A 351 5.56 12.87 -8.37
CA GLU A 351 5.53 11.54 -7.76
C GLU A 351 6.16 11.56 -6.37
N PHE A 352 5.56 10.79 -5.47
CA PHE A 352 6.14 10.41 -4.19
C PHE A 352 6.12 8.89 -4.08
N VAL A 353 7.27 8.29 -3.81
CA VAL A 353 7.38 6.89 -3.39
C VAL A 353 7.45 6.88 -1.87
N VAL A 354 6.58 6.13 -1.21
CA VAL A 354 6.43 6.09 0.25
C VAL A 354 6.29 4.64 0.72
N GLY A 355 7.27 3.80 0.32
CA GLY A 355 7.35 2.38 0.69
C GLY A 355 8.07 2.18 2.02
N THR A 356 7.78 3.02 3.01
CA THR A 356 8.53 3.09 4.27
C THR A 356 7.71 2.68 5.49
N GLY A 357 6.68 1.83 5.30
CA GLY A 357 5.70 1.48 6.33
C GLY A 357 6.21 0.53 7.41
N GLY A 358 7.08 -0.41 7.06
CA GLY A 358 7.56 -1.38 8.04
C GLY A 358 8.47 -2.47 7.50
N GLU A 359 8.41 -2.78 6.20
CA GLU A 359 9.27 -3.78 5.55
C GLU A 359 10.72 -3.29 5.43
N THR A 360 11.66 -4.21 5.15
CA THR A 360 13.09 -3.93 4.98
C THR A 360 13.35 -2.84 3.95
N LEU A 361 14.20 -1.88 4.26
CA LEU A 361 14.41 -0.70 3.41
C LEU A 361 15.39 -0.95 2.25
N ASP A 362 15.07 -0.37 1.10
CA ASP A 362 15.91 -0.36 -0.10
C ASP A 362 16.88 0.83 -0.13
N PRO A 363 18.09 0.67 -0.65
CA PRO A 363 19.02 1.78 -0.80
C PRO A 363 18.59 2.73 -1.91
N VAL A 364 18.62 4.03 -1.63
CA VAL A 364 18.42 5.07 -2.65
C VAL A 364 19.65 5.18 -3.55
N VAL A 365 19.47 5.03 -4.84
CA VAL A 365 20.52 5.25 -5.83
C VAL A 365 20.49 6.71 -6.31
N THR A 366 21.54 7.45 -5.98
CA THR A 366 21.66 8.89 -6.30
C THR A 366 22.53 9.19 -7.52
N THR A 367 23.16 8.19 -8.13
CA THR A 367 24.06 8.36 -9.27
C THR A 367 23.43 7.84 -10.55
N THR A 368 23.37 8.70 -11.58
CA THR A 368 23.08 8.27 -12.94
C THR A 368 24.17 7.31 -13.40
N VAL A 369 23.85 6.02 -13.52
CA VAL A 369 24.78 5.05 -14.12
C VAL A 369 24.66 5.18 -15.63
N THR A 370 25.61 5.86 -16.27
CA THR A 370 25.74 5.78 -17.72
C THR A 370 26.19 4.38 -18.08
N SER A 371 25.38 3.66 -18.82
CA SER A 371 25.64 2.31 -19.28
C SER A 371 26.95 2.19 -20.03
N GLY A 372 27.97 1.66 -19.36
CA GLY A 372 29.14 1.05 -20.00
C GLY A 372 28.76 -0.39 -20.38
N ALA A 373 29.12 -0.83 -21.57
CA ALA A 373 28.83 -2.18 -22.04
C ALA A 373 29.33 -3.23 -21.02
N GLY A 374 28.40 -3.87 -20.32
CA GLY A 374 28.68 -4.99 -19.43
C GLY A 374 28.15 -4.89 -18.00
N GLU A 375 27.54 -3.79 -17.57
CA GLU A 375 26.91 -3.66 -16.25
C GLU A 375 25.41 -3.60 -16.39
N THR A 376 24.73 -4.26 -15.44
CA THR A 376 23.27 -4.25 -15.33
C THR A 376 22.82 -2.80 -15.16
N ASN A 377 22.11 -2.31 -16.15
CA ASN A 377 21.57 -0.96 -16.18
C ASN A 377 20.65 -0.75 -14.97
N MET A 378 20.69 0.46 -14.41
CA MET A 378 19.51 0.98 -13.73
C MET A 378 18.42 1.03 -14.80
N GLU A 379 17.64 -0.02 -14.89
CA GLU A 379 16.46 -0.02 -15.73
C GLU A 379 15.38 0.67 -14.94
N ASP A 380 14.89 1.76 -15.47
CA ASP A 380 13.61 2.32 -15.15
C ASP A 380 12.58 1.17 -15.06
N PRO A 381 11.92 0.94 -13.92
CA PRO A 381 10.95 -0.14 -13.75
C PRO A 381 9.79 -0.04 -14.76
N SER A 382 9.53 1.14 -15.32
CA SER A 382 8.57 1.34 -16.41
C SER A 382 9.13 0.98 -17.79
N GLY A 383 10.41 0.62 -17.90
CA GLY A 383 11.11 0.49 -19.18
C GLY A 383 11.31 1.84 -19.89
N ASN A 384 11.17 2.96 -19.19
CA ASN A 384 11.37 4.28 -19.75
C ASN A 384 12.87 4.60 -19.86
N PRO A 385 13.46 4.66 -21.06
CA PRO A 385 14.88 4.92 -21.23
C PRO A 385 15.31 6.34 -20.82
N ASN A 386 14.36 7.17 -20.39
CA ASN A 386 14.61 8.57 -20.03
C ASN A 386 14.62 8.80 -18.52
N PHE A 387 14.59 7.74 -17.69
CA PHE A 387 14.75 7.90 -16.25
C PHE A 387 16.05 8.64 -15.94
N ASN A 388 15.95 9.70 -15.16
CA ASN A 388 17.07 10.50 -14.75
C ASN A 388 17.03 10.75 -13.23
N ALA A 389 18.04 10.24 -12.51
CA ALA A 389 18.20 10.47 -11.07
C ALA A 389 18.26 11.98 -10.71
N GLU A 390 18.58 12.87 -11.66
CA GLU A 390 18.49 14.33 -11.45
C GLU A 390 17.07 14.83 -11.17
N ASN A 391 16.06 14.03 -11.47
CA ASN A 391 14.65 14.35 -11.18
C ASN A 391 14.28 14.06 -9.73
N LEU A 392 15.04 13.25 -9.01
CA LEU A 392 14.85 13.02 -7.57
C LEU A 392 15.27 14.28 -6.79
N GLU A 393 14.32 14.88 -6.07
CA GLU A 393 14.56 16.08 -5.27
C GLU A 393 14.88 15.77 -3.80
N ALA A 394 14.37 14.65 -3.27
CA ALA A 394 14.64 14.15 -1.92
C ALA A 394 14.45 12.63 -1.88
N GLY A 395 15.21 11.93 -1.06
CA GLY A 395 15.03 10.50 -0.88
C GLY A 395 15.87 9.94 0.28
N THR A 396 15.37 8.85 0.87
CA THR A 396 16.05 8.07 1.89
C THR A 396 15.60 6.62 1.88
N GLY A 397 16.56 5.70 1.97
CA GLY A 397 16.36 4.28 2.24
C GLY A 397 16.96 3.86 3.59
N GLU A 398 17.10 4.80 4.53
CA GLU A 398 17.67 4.55 5.85
C GLU A 398 16.63 4.67 6.99
N PHE A 399 15.41 5.08 6.66
CA PHE A 399 14.39 5.43 7.65
C PHE A 399 13.01 4.96 7.24
N TRP A 400 12.30 4.33 8.18
CA TRP A 400 10.85 4.16 8.11
C TRP A 400 10.15 5.46 8.49
N GLY A 401 8.98 5.70 7.90
CA GLY A 401 8.21 6.90 8.19
C GLY A 401 6.93 6.99 7.37
N VAL A 402 6.12 7.97 7.67
CA VAL A 402 4.83 8.25 7.01
C VAL A 402 4.83 9.66 6.47
N MET A 403 4.32 9.86 5.27
CA MET A 403 4.12 11.18 4.71
C MET A 403 2.75 11.73 5.09
N GLY A 404 2.71 12.89 5.75
CA GLY A 404 1.52 13.71 5.89
C GLY A 404 1.31 14.56 4.63
N LEU A 405 0.13 14.45 4.02
CA LEU A 405 -0.22 15.24 2.84
C LEU A 405 -1.47 16.07 3.15
N THR A 406 -1.32 17.38 3.25
CA THR A 406 -2.42 18.32 3.46
C THR A 406 -2.96 18.78 2.12
N LEU A 407 -4.25 18.53 1.88
CA LEU A 407 -4.95 18.88 0.63
C LEU A 407 -5.62 20.24 0.73
N ASN A 408 -4.98 21.27 0.24
CA ASN A 408 -5.52 22.62 0.18
C ASN A 408 -6.45 22.81 -1.04
N PRO A 409 -7.35 23.81 -1.06
CA PRO A 409 -8.30 23.99 -2.16
C PRO A 409 -7.68 24.12 -3.57
N ASN A 410 -6.46 24.64 -3.68
CA ASN A 410 -5.76 24.86 -4.95
C ASN A 410 -4.30 24.41 -4.89
N GLY A 411 -3.96 23.48 -4.00
CA GLY A 411 -2.59 23.03 -3.83
C GLY A 411 -2.45 22.06 -2.67
N TYR A 412 -1.23 21.72 -2.29
CA TYR A 412 -0.94 20.74 -1.27
C TYR A 412 0.30 21.11 -0.47
N ALA A 413 0.43 20.52 0.69
CA ALA A 413 1.67 20.54 1.49
C ALA A 413 2.02 19.13 1.90
N TRP A 414 3.28 18.76 1.79
CA TRP A 414 3.78 17.47 2.27
C TRP A 414 4.72 17.65 3.46
N ASP A 415 4.74 16.65 4.30
CA ASP A 415 5.56 16.56 5.48
C ASP A 415 5.91 15.10 5.73
N PHE A 416 7.11 14.68 5.30
CA PHE A 416 7.66 13.37 5.65
C PHE A 416 8.63 13.56 6.81
N GLU A 417 8.40 12.85 7.89
CA GLU A 417 9.33 12.74 9.02
C GLU A 417 9.64 11.27 9.28
N SER A 418 10.91 10.96 9.50
CA SER A 418 11.31 9.61 9.90
C SER A 418 10.75 9.24 11.28
N ALA A 419 10.14 8.05 11.37
CA ALA A 419 9.66 7.48 12.63
C ALA A 419 10.75 6.69 13.35
N LEU A 420 11.53 5.93 12.58
CA LEU A 420 12.58 5.05 13.08
C LEU A 420 13.72 4.99 12.05
N LYS A 421 14.96 4.92 12.52
CA LYS A 421 16.12 4.64 11.68
C LYS A 421 16.36 3.13 11.61
N ASP A 422 16.68 2.62 10.43
CA ASP A 422 17.12 1.25 10.27
C ASP A 422 18.37 0.99 11.14
N PRO A 423 18.34 0.05 12.09
CA PRO A 423 19.47 -0.24 12.96
C PRO A 423 20.68 -0.81 12.23
N ALA A 424 20.52 -1.34 11.00
CA ALA A 424 21.64 -1.74 10.14
C ALA A 424 22.42 -0.53 9.63
N GLN A 425 21.82 0.66 9.58
CA GLN A 425 22.45 1.90 9.15
C GLN A 425 23.18 2.58 10.29
N THR A 426 24.43 2.18 10.52
CA THR A 426 25.25 2.67 11.65
C THR A 426 25.90 4.03 11.40
N THR A 427 25.85 4.53 10.18
CA THR A 427 26.43 5.82 9.75
C THR A 427 25.30 6.76 9.26
N GLY A 428 25.64 7.98 8.87
CA GLY A 428 24.69 8.93 8.33
C GLY A 428 23.92 9.73 9.40
N PRO A 429 22.85 10.45 8.99
CA PRO A 429 22.08 11.31 9.87
C PRO A 429 21.30 10.50 10.92
N ALA A 430 20.88 11.14 11.99
CA ALA A 430 20.07 10.53 13.05
C ALA A 430 18.56 10.53 12.70
N SER A 431 18.13 11.37 11.76
CA SER A 431 16.75 11.49 11.27
C SER A 431 16.74 12.06 9.86
N PHE A 432 15.64 11.87 9.18
CA PHE A 432 15.38 12.46 7.86
C PHE A 432 14.02 13.17 7.88
N SER A 433 13.92 14.30 7.17
CA SER A 433 12.65 14.98 6.94
C SER A 433 12.64 15.68 5.59
N ASP A 434 11.48 15.69 4.94
CA ASP A 434 11.24 16.41 3.69
C ASP A 434 9.88 17.10 3.74
N LYS A 435 9.87 18.41 3.59
CA LYS A 435 8.66 19.24 3.69
C LYS A 435 8.59 20.25 2.57
N GLY A 436 7.39 20.53 2.12
CA GLY A 436 7.19 21.55 1.09
C GLY A 436 5.74 21.78 0.73
N VAL A 437 5.56 22.56 -0.32
CA VAL A 437 4.24 22.93 -0.85
C VAL A 437 4.23 22.86 -2.37
N GLY A 438 3.08 22.54 -2.94
CA GLY A 438 2.82 22.58 -4.37
C GLY A 438 1.48 23.21 -4.69
N THR A 439 1.28 23.55 -5.94
CA THR A 439 0.03 24.10 -6.45
C THR A 439 -0.57 23.15 -7.47
N CYS A 440 -1.90 23.06 -7.48
CA CYS A 440 -2.60 22.29 -8.49
C CYS A 440 -2.59 23.01 -9.84
N HIS A 441 -2.66 22.23 -10.92
CA HIS A 441 -2.77 22.76 -12.29
C HIS A 441 -4.08 23.50 -12.51
N GLY A 442 -5.13 23.12 -11.79
CA GLY A 442 -6.46 23.68 -11.88
C GLY A 442 -7.23 23.26 -13.15
N PRO A 443 -8.50 23.64 -13.27
CA PRO A 443 -9.37 23.19 -14.35
C PRO A 443 -9.00 23.71 -15.75
N ALA A 444 -8.12 24.70 -15.86
CA ALA A 444 -7.72 25.29 -17.14
C ALA A 444 -6.85 24.35 -18.02
N PHE A 445 -6.36 23.24 -17.46
CA PHE A 445 -5.54 22.25 -18.16
C PHE A 445 -6.27 20.92 -18.41
N ARG A 446 -7.58 20.85 -18.16
CA ARG A 446 -8.40 19.64 -18.29
C ARG A 446 -9.28 19.68 -19.52
#